data_42b7dd7a698380f5309ebd04e70a193f
#
_entry.id   42b7dd7a698380f5309ebd04e70a193f
#
_cell.length_a   1.000
_cell.length_b   1.000
_cell.length_c   1.000
_cell.angle_alpha   90.00
_cell.angle_beta   90.00
_cell.angle_gamma   90.00
#
_symmetry.space_group_name_H-M   'P 1'
#
loop_
_entity.id
_entity.type
_entity.pdbx_description
1 polymer ?
#
loop_
_entity_poly.entity_id
_entity_poly.type
_entity_poly.pdbx_seq_one_letter_code
_entity_poly.pdbx_strand_id
1 'polypeptide(L)'
;MMRPFRVVIPLVLFAALSPGCGDGGVADKDRRYPVRVTVLLDGKPLPDGQIDFVPADGRAPGTGRIKDGAAELRSVAGKCTVEISAFRQFGRMREPENFLPKRYNEQSKLSAEVTAGGENTFTFTVTSR
;
A
#
# COMPACT_ATOMS: atom_id res chain seq x y z
N MET A 1 65.15 -17.18 40.91
CA MET A 1 64.38 -15.94 40.64
C MET A 1 63.47 -16.20 39.45
N MET A 2 62.22 -16.36 39.72
CA MET A 2 61.22 -16.54 38.65
C MET A 2 60.76 -15.15 38.15
N ARG A 3 60.96 -14.92 36.88
CA ARG A 3 60.42 -13.72 36.23
C ARG A 3 58.96 -14.01 35.90
N PRO A 4 58.03 -13.13 36.24
CA PRO A 4 56.64 -13.29 35.84
C PRO A 4 56.53 -13.12 34.35
N PHE A 5 56.03 -14.18 33.70
CA PHE A 5 55.68 -14.15 32.29
C PHE A 5 54.47 -13.25 32.15
N ARG A 6 54.66 -12.06 31.62
CA ARG A 6 53.52 -11.22 31.22
C ARG A 6 52.97 -11.76 29.89
N VAL A 7 51.91 -12.47 30.01
CA VAL A 7 51.12 -12.83 28.81
C VAL A 7 50.39 -11.58 28.39
N VAL A 8 50.90 -10.96 27.35
CA VAL A 8 50.14 -9.90 26.66
C VAL A 8 49.15 -10.61 25.75
N ILE A 9 47.92 -10.64 26.17
CA ILE A 9 46.82 -11.10 25.33
C ILE A 9 46.53 -9.97 24.34
N PRO A 10 46.73 -10.14 23.03
CA PRO A 10 46.27 -9.15 22.09
C PRO A 10 44.73 -9.14 22.12
N LEU A 11 44.19 -8.03 22.54
CA LEU A 11 42.77 -7.76 22.38
C LEU A 11 42.49 -7.68 20.88
N VAL A 12 42.04 -8.80 20.32
CA VAL A 12 41.52 -8.80 18.95
C VAL A 12 40.20 -8.06 19.01
N LEU A 13 40.27 -6.80 18.65
CA LEU A 13 39.07 -6.00 18.43
C LEU A 13 38.39 -6.59 17.19
N PHE A 14 37.43 -7.48 17.41
CA PHE A 14 36.53 -7.93 16.37
C PHE A 14 35.65 -6.74 16.04
N ALA A 15 36.04 -5.96 15.04
CA ALA A 15 35.15 -5.04 14.39
C ALA A 15 34.10 -5.91 13.70
N ALA A 16 32.95 -6.07 14.36
CA ALA A 16 31.79 -6.63 13.69
C ALA A 16 31.41 -5.64 12.58
N LEU A 17 31.85 -5.92 11.37
CA LEU A 17 31.23 -5.35 10.20
C LEU A 17 29.82 -5.92 10.18
N SER A 18 28.88 -5.16 10.71
CA SER A 18 27.49 -5.40 10.40
C SER A 18 27.35 -5.14 8.91
N PRO A 19 27.05 -6.13 8.07
CA PRO A 19 26.57 -5.81 6.74
C PRO A 19 25.29 -5.02 6.95
N GLY A 20 25.32 -3.73 6.71
CA GLY A 20 24.12 -2.98 6.58
C GLY A 20 23.33 -3.65 5.46
N CYS A 21 22.27 -4.37 5.81
CA CYS A 21 21.28 -4.75 4.86
C CYS A 21 20.66 -3.45 4.39
N GLY A 22 21.28 -2.79 3.42
CA GLY A 22 20.66 -1.78 2.65
C GLY A 22 19.44 -2.43 2.03
N ASP A 23 18.26 -1.86 2.24
CA ASP A 23 17.09 -2.25 1.48
C ASP A 23 17.45 -2.16 0.01
N GLY A 24 17.73 -3.33 -0.60
CA GLY A 24 18.36 -3.37 -1.89
C GLY A 24 17.56 -2.64 -2.94
N GLY A 25 17.98 -1.44 -3.32
CA GLY A 25 17.67 -0.84 -4.59
C GLY A 25 16.29 -0.22 -4.78
N VAL A 26 15.44 -0.08 -3.75
CA VAL A 26 14.20 0.69 -3.88
C VAL A 26 14.49 2.15 -3.58
N ALA A 27 14.38 3.01 -4.60
CA ALA A 27 14.48 4.46 -4.40
C ALA A 27 13.36 4.93 -3.45
N ASP A 28 13.61 5.96 -2.62
CA ASP A 28 12.62 6.47 -1.68
C ASP A 28 11.30 6.84 -2.34
N LYS A 29 11.35 7.36 -3.56
CA LYS A 29 10.17 7.71 -4.37
C LYS A 29 9.28 6.52 -4.71
N ASP A 30 9.85 5.31 -4.78
CA ASP A 30 9.14 4.08 -5.11
C ASP A 30 8.81 3.24 -3.88
N ARG A 31 9.17 3.72 -2.69
CA ARG A 31 8.83 3.06 -1.44
C ARG A 31 7.32 3.07 -1.23
N ARG A 32 6.78 1.93 -0.85
CA ARG A 32 5.35 1.78 -0.63
C ARG A 32 5.02 1.70 0.85
N TYR A 33 3.92 2.35 1.20
CA TYR A 33 3.44 2.44 2.57
C TYR A 33 2.09 1.76 2.69
N PRO A 34 1.78 1.14 3.85
CA PRO A 34 0.49 0.50 4.06
C PRO A 34 -0.63 1.54 4.09
N VAL A 35 -1.74 1.22 3.43
CA VAL A 35 -2.94 2.05 3.39
C VAL A 35 -4.14 1.19 3.75
N ARG A 36 -4.99 1.69 4.64
CA ARG A 36 -6.26 1.07 5.00
C ARG A 36 -7.40 1.93 4.50
N VAL A 37 -8.36 1.29 3.87
CA VAL A 37 -9.49 1.98 3.27
C VAL A 37 -10.78 1.32 3.71
N THR A 38 -11.77 2.16 4.03
CA THR A 38 -13.15 1.76 4.21
C THR A 38 -13.97 2.30 3.04
N VAL A 39 -14.75 1.45 2.40
CA VAL A 39 -15.60 1.83 1.28
C VAL A 39 -17.06 1.51 1.59
N LEU A 40 -17.89 2.52 1.56
CA LEU A 40 -19.33 2.40 1.76
C LEU A 40 -20.08 2.59 0.44
N LEU A 41 -20.99 1.69 0.16
CA LEU A 41 -21.92 1.77 -0.97
C LEU A 41 -23.33 2.09 -0.45
N ASP A 42 -23.86 3.23 -0.84
CA ASP A 42 -25.19 3.69 -0.39
C ASP A 42 -25.33 3.65 1.14
N GLY A 43 -24.25 3.98 1.87
CA GLY A 43 -24.21 3.99 3.33
C GLY A 43 -23.94 2.66 4.01
N LYS A 44 -23.72 1.59 3.24
CA LYS A 44 -23.43 0.25 3.75
C LYS A 44 -22.06 -0.22 3.25
N PRO A 45 -21.37 -1.10 3.97
CA PRO A 45 -20.09 -1.64 3.49
C PRO A 45 -20.23 -2.27 2.10
N LEU A 46 -19.32 -1.91 1.19
CA LEU A 46 -19.26 -2.53 -0.14
C LEU A 46 -18.79 -3.97 0.01
N PRO A 47 -19.60 -4.98 -0.37
CA PRO A 47 -19.27 -6.38 -0.08
C PRO A 47 -17.99 -6.86 -0.76
N ASP A 48 -17.77 -6.49 -2.00
CA ASP A 48 -16.63 -6.92 -2.80
C ASP A 48 -16.33 -5.88 -3.87
N GLY A 49 -15.07 -5.70 -4.17
CA GLY A 49 -14.63 -4.75 -5.20
C GLY A 49 -13.13 -4.62 -5.25
N GLN A 50 -12.69 -3.64 -6.00
CA GLN A 50 -11.28 -3.30 -6.15
C GLN A 50 -11.08 -1.81 -5.98
N ILE A 51 -9.98 -1.45 -5.33
CA ILE A 51 -9.58 -0.06 -5.18
C ILE A 51 -8.15 0.11 -5.68
N ASP A 52 -7.93 1.15 -6.47
CA ASP A 52 -6.63 1.51 -6.99
C ASP A 52 -6.26 2.91 -6.55
N PHE A 53 -5.05 3.06 -6.06
CA PHE A 53 -4.43 4.36 -5.80
C PHE A 53 -3.46 4.66 -6.94
N VAL A 54 -3.85 5.56 -7.81
CA VAL A 54 -3.09 5.91 -9.01
C VAL A 54 -2.30 7.20 -8.74
N PRO A 55 -0.96 7.11 -8.61
CA PRO A 55 -0.15 8.29 -8.35
C PRO A 55 -0.29 9.34 -9.45
N ALA A 56 -0.42 10.61 -9.07
CA ALA A 56 -0.57 11.71 -10.01
C ALA A 56 0.67 11.94 -10.89
N ASP A 57 1.82 11.46 -10.45
CA ASP A 57 3.10 11.60 -11.17
C ASP A 57 3.44 10.42 -12.09
N GLY A 58 2.53 9.48 -12.28
CA GLY A 58 2.71 8.36 -13.21
C GLY A 58 3.46 7.16 -12.66
N ARG A 59 3.79 7.14 -11.36
CA ARG A 59 4.35 5.94 -10.74
C ARG A 59 3.32 4.80 -10.73
N ALA A 60 3.78 3.57 -10.49
CA ALA A 60 2.90 2.41 -10.50
C ALA A 60 1.81 2.49 -9.42
N PRO A 61 0.54 2.18 -9.77
CA PRO A 61 -0.56 2.24 -8.81
C PRO A 61 -0.46 1.14 -7.74
N GLY A 62 -1.06 1.43 -6.58
CA GLY A 62 -1.31 0.45 -5.54
C GLY A 62 -2.73 -0.07 -5.67
N THR A 63 -2.89 -1.39 -5.61
CA THR A 63 -4.18 -2.05 -5.77
C THR A 63 -4.53 -2.86 -4.54
N GLY A 64 -5.77 -2.78 -4.10
CA GLY A 64 -6.31 -3.56 -3.00
C GLY A 64 -7.67 -4.16 -3.36
N ARG A 65 -7.97 -5.31 -2.76
CA ARG A 65 -9.28 -5.92 -2.86
C ARG A 65 -10.17 -5.43 -1.72
N ILE A 66 -11.37 -4.98 -2.07
CA ILE A 66 -12.39 -4.61 -1.09
C ILE A 66 -13.16 -5.85 -0.71
N LYS A 67 -13.24 -6.11 0.59
CA LYS A 67 -14.05 -7.18 1.15
C LYS A 67 -14.75 -6.68 2.40
N ASP A 68 -16.07 -6.83 2.45
CA ASP A 68 -16.90 -6.35 3.56
C ASP A 68 -16.63 -4.88 3.93
N GLY A 69 -16.45 -4.04 2.92
CA GLY A 69 -16.21 -2.61 3.07
C GLY A 69 -14.79 -2.21 3.46
N ALA A 70 -13.87 -3.15 3.57
CA ALA A 70 -12.50 -2.89 3.97
C ALA A 70 -11.50 -3.32 2.90
N ALA A 71 -10.47 -2.53 2.70
CA ALA A 71 -9.35 -2.87 1.82
C ALA A 71 -8.03 -2.48 2.46
N GLU A 72 -7.02 -3.26 2.21
CA GLU A 72 -5.63 -2.95 2.55
C GLU A 72 -4.79 -3.00 1.28
N LEU A 73 -3.95 -1.99 1.11
CA LEU A 73 -3.05 -1.92 -0.03
C LEU A 73 -1.76 -1.22 0.37
N ARG A 74 -0.82 -1.22 -0.54
CA ARG A 74 0.44 -0.48 -0.38
C ARG A 74 0.58 0.48 -1.55
N SER A 75 0.83 1.73 -1.24
CA SER A 75 0.97 2.80 -2.21
C SER A 75 2.21 3.64 -1.96
N VAL A 76 2.74 4.24 -3.02
CA VAL A 76 3.77 5.26 -2.91
C VAL A 76 3.21 6.49 -2.20
N ALA A 77 4.09 7.27 -1.55
CA ALA A 77 3.70 8.52 -0.93
C ALA A 77 3.36 9.58 -1.98
N GLY A 78 2.46 10.48 -1.64
CA GLY A 78 2.05 11.59 -2.48
C GLY A 78 0.58 11.54 -2.84
N LYS A 79 0.18 12.45 -3.73
CA LYS A 79 -1.20 12.56 -4.18
C LYS A 79 -1.55 11.46 -5.17
N CYS A 80 -2.62 10.74 -4.88
CA CYS A 80 -3.15 9.69 -5.73
C CYS A 80 -4.60 9.98 -6.12
N THR A 81 -4.97 9.60 -7.33
CA THR A 81 -6.37 9.47 -7.73
C THR A 81 -6.85 8.10 -7.29
N VAL A 82 -8.00 8.03 -6.66
CA VAL A 82 -8.56 6.80 -6.15
C VAL A 82 -9.65 6.30 -7.08
N GLU A 83 -9.49 5.08 -7.59
CA GLU A 83 -10.46 4.44 -8.47
C GLU A 83 -11.08 3.25 -7.74
N ILE A 84 -12.41 3.19 -7.73
CA ILE A 84 -13.17 2.12 -7.07
C ILE A 84 -14.04 1.43 -8.11
N SER A 85 -13.90 0.11 -8.20
CA SER A 85 -14.66 -0.72 -9.11
C SER A 85 -15.29 -1.88 -8.35
N ALA A 86 -16.49 -2.27 -8.75
CA ALA A 86 -17.16 -3.43 -8.20
C ALA A 86 -17.85 -4.19 -9.34
N PHE A 87 -17.52 -5.45 -9.46
CA PHE A 87 -17.99 -6.27 -10.55
C PHE A 87 -19.09 -7.21 -10.09
N ARG A 88 -20.11 -7.32 -10.88
CA ARG A 88 -21.22 -8.25 -10.68
C ARG A 88 -21.40 -9.10 -11.93
N GLN A 89 -21.53 -10.39 -11.73
CA GLN A 89 -21.79 -11.30 -12.82
C GLN A 89 -23.30 -11.48 -13.00
N PHE A 90 -23.77 -11.17 -14.19
CA PHE A 90 -25.18 -11.32 -14.57
C PHE A 90 -25.32 -12.58 -15.44
N GLY A 91 -25.49 -13.75 -14.79
CA GLY A 91 -25.64 -15.02 -15.49
C GLY A 91 -24.32 -15.74 -15.77
N ARG A 92 -24.42 -17.03 -16.12
CA ARG A 92 -23.24 -17.93 -16.24
C ARG A 92 -22.39 -17.69 -17.49
N MET A 93 -22.94 -17.03 -18.50
CA MET A 93 -22.31 -16.87 -19.82
C MET A 93 -21.88 -15.42 -20.09
N ARG A 94 -22.07 -14.52 -19.13
CA ARG A 94 -21.69 -13.11 -19.28
C ARG A 94 -20.42 -12.82 -18.48
N GLU A 95 -19.57 -11.98 -19.03
CA GLU A 95 -18.43 -11.44 -18.30
C GLU A 95 -18.92 -10.53 -17.16
N PRO A 96 -18.20 -10.48 -16.01
CA PRO A 96 -18.54 -9.58 -14.93
C PRO A 96 -18.52 -8.13 -15.42
N GLU A 97 -19.53 -7.36 -15.04
CA GLU A 97 -19.63 -5.94 -15.35
C GLU A 97 -19.42 -5.09 -14.10
N ASN A 98 -18.69 -4.00 -14.26
CA ASN A 98 -18.56 -3.00 -13.22
C ASN A 98 -19.89 -2.26 -13.06
N PHE A 99 -20.55 -2.42 -11.92
CA PHE A 99 -21.84 -1.78 -11.67
C PHE A 99 -21.75 -0.41 -11.02
N LEU A 100 -20.54 0.01 -10.58
CA LEU A 100 -20.33 1.35 -10.07
C LEU A 100 -20.26 2.38 -11.20
N PRO A 101 -20.81 3.57 -11.00
CA PRO A 101 -20.71 4.65 -12.00
C PRO A 101 -19.26 4.97 -12.35
N LYS A 102 -19.04 5.39 -13.58
CA LYS A 102 -17.70 5.76 -14.10
C LYS A 102 -17.03 6.87 -13.30
N ARG A 103 -17.80 7.71 -12.60
CA ARG A 103 -17.25 8.77 -11.74
C ARG A 103 -16.43 8.25 -10.56
N TYR A 104 -16.47 6.95 -10.28
CA TYR A 104 -15.69 6.33 -9.22
C TYR A 104 -14.49 5.52 -9.74
N ASN A 105 -14.40 5.30 -11.04
CA ASN A 105 -13.33 4.55 -11.68
C ASN A 105 -12.72 5.29 -12.87
N GLU A 106 -13.18 5.09 -14.09
CA GLU A 106 -12.59 5.69 -15.30
C GLU A 106 -12.55 7.23 -15.26
N GLN A 107 -13.53 7.85 -14.62
CA GLN A 107 -13.66 9.31 -14.49
C GLN A 107 -13.57 9.75 -13.03
N SER A 108 -12.81 9.03 -12.22
CA SER A 108 -12.70 9.31 -10.80
C SER A 108 -12.11 10.67 -10.52
N LYS A 109 -12.75 11.39 -9.60
CA LYS A 109 -12.23 12.62 -8.99
C LYS A 109 -11.89 12.40 -7.52
N LEU A 110 -12.01 11.18 -7.03
CA LEU A 110 -11.60 10.84 -5.67
C LEU A 110 -10.08 10.92 -5.57
N SER A 111 -9.62 11.48 -4.49
CA SER A 111 -8.20 11.63 -4.24
C SER A 111 -7.83 11.30 -2.81
N ALA A 112 -6.60 10.89 -2.61
CA ALA A 112 -6.02 10.66 -1.31
C ALA A 112 -4.55 11.05 -1.33
N GLU A 113 -4.07 11.54 -0.22
CA GLU A 113 -2.64 11.83 -0.07
C GLU A 113 -2.03 10.81 0.88
N VAL A 114 -1.11 10.00 0.37
CA VAL A 114 -0.40 8.99 1.14
C VAL A 114 0.83 9.63 1.78
N THR A 115 0.93 9.50 3.09
CA THR A 115 2.02 10.07 3.87
C THR A 115 3.08 9.01 4.18
N ALA A 116 4.33 9.35 3.93
CA ALA A 116 5.45 8.49 4.30
C ALA A 116 5.55 8.36 5.82
N GLY A 117 5.53 7.13 6.33
CA GLY A 117 5.69 6.85 7.76
C GLY A 117 4.51 7.21 8.65
N GLY A 118 3.38 7.67 8.08
CA GLY A 118 2.15 7.97 8.80
C GLY A 118 1.12 6.85 8.75
N GLU A 119 0.05 7.02 9.52
CA GLU A 119 -1.13 6.18 9.36
C GLU A 119 -1.95 6.67 8.17
N ASN A 120 -2.05 5.83 7.15
CA ASN A 120 -2.81 6.12 5.95
C ASN A 120 -4.15 5.39 6.02
N THR A 121 -5.15 6.06 6.55
CA THR A 121 -6.51 5.54 6.68
C THR A 121 -7.48 6.48 5.98
N PHE A 122 -8.28 5.94 5.08
CA PHE A 122 -9.24 6.71 4.28
C PHE A 122 -10.61 6.03 4.29
N THR A 123 -11.65 6.84 4.17
CA THR A 123 -13.02 6.37 4.01
C THR A 123 -13.63 7.01 2.77
N PHE A 124 -14.16 6.20 1.87
CA PHE A 124 -14.84 6.65 0.68
C PHE A 124 -16.29 6.15 0.68
N THR A 125 -17.21 7.04 0.35
CA THR A 125 -18.60 6.69 0.15
C THR A 125 -18.93 6.78 -1.33
N VAL A 126 -19.44 5.71 -1.88
CA VAL A 126 -19.87 5.62 -3.27
C VAL A 126 -21.35 5.30 -3.34
N THR A 127 -21.96 5.62 -4.43
CA THR A 127 -23.38 5.34 -4.68
C THR A 127 -23.54 4.50 -5.93
N SER A 128 -24.59 3.70 -5.98
CA SER A 128 -24.91 2.85 -7.15
C SER A 128 -25.56 3.62 -8.30
N ARG A 129 -25.86 4.90 -8.09
CA ARG A 129 -26.51 5.77 -9.09
C ARG A 129 -25.86 7.16 -9.16
#